data_5d0392fdcedec0ce50089c6652044820
#
_entry.id   5d0392fdcedec0ce50089c6652044820
#
_cell.length_a   1.000
_cell.length_b   1.000
_cell.length_c   1.000
_cell.angle_alpha   90.00
_cell.angle_beta   90.00
_cell.angle_gamma   90.00
#
_symmetry.space_group_name_H-M   'P 1'
#
loop_
_entity.id
_entity.type
_entity.pdbx_description
1 polymer ?
#
loop_
_entity_poly.entity_id
_entity_poly.type
_entity_poly.pdbx_seq_one_letter_code
_entity_poly.pdbx_strand_id
1 'polypeptide(L)'
;MKIAGDILANLPIGRLSPETTSGKQGFIHPTTVEGSSEKAVIRFIIRDFTDEKLNDHAAELRAVMDTILKRYPNSKATLEIKEQYRNMKKILDKHPQVVDYALEAIERAGMKATRNSIRGGTDGSRLSFMGLPCPNIFTGGHAFHGPQEWVSRQDMEKTVQTLVELVQIWEERA
;
A
#
# COMPACT_ATOMS: atom_id res chain seq x y z
N MET A 1 -14.09 -3.40 24.76
CA MET A 1 -14.55 -2.25 23.93
C MET A 1 -14.03 -0.90 24.44
N LYS A 2 -14.15 -0.54 25.73
CA LYS A 2 -13.69 0.76 26.26
C LYS A 2 -12.21 1.02 25.96
N ILE A 3 -11.32 0.07 26.28
CA ILE A 3 -9.87 0.18 26.03
C ILE A 3 -9.57 0.35 24.53
N ALA A 4 -10.28 -0.38 23.69
CA ALA A 4 -10.15 -0.25 22.22
C ALA A 4 -10.54 1.17 21.75
N GLY A 5 -11.63 1.72 22.30
CA GLY A 5 -12.03 3.10 22.03
C GLY A 5 -10.98 4.12 22.48
N ASP A 6 -10.39 3.95 23.68
CA ASP A 6 -9.34 4.83 24.18
C ASP A 6 -8.06 4.75 23.30
N ILE A 7 -7.69 3.56 22.82
CA ILE A 7 -6.56 3.42 21.89
C ILE A 7 -6.85 4.19 20.59
N LEU A 8 -8.03 4.00 20.01
CA LEU A 8 -8.41 4.67 18.76
C LEU A 8 -8.46 6.20 18.90
N ALA A 9 -8.99 6.69 20.04
CA ALA A 9 -9.07 8.13 20.32
C ALA A 9 -7.71 8.79 20.54
N ASN A 10 -6.67 8.02 20.86
CA ASN A 10 -5.31 8.52 21.10
C ASN A 10 -4.35 8.24 19.93
N LEU A 11 -4.84 7.76 18.81
CA LEU A 11 -4.02 7.64 17.59
C LEU A 11 -3.57 9.02 17.11
N PRO A 12 -2.40 9.12 16.48
CA PRO A 12 -1.87 10.39 15.96
C PRO A 12 -2.55 10.81 14.65
N ILE A 13 -3.88 10.82 14.62
CA ILE A 13 -4.69 11.07 13.41
C ILE A 13 -4.42 12.43 12.76
N GLY A 14 -4.06 13.44 13.54
CA GLY A 14 -3.74 14.79 13.04
C GLY A 14 -2.47 14.87 12.17
N ARG A 15 -1.64 13.81 12.14
CA ARG A 15 -0.37 13.79 11.38
C ARG A 15 -0.03 12.46 10.71
N LEU A 16 -0.70 11.38 11.06
CA LEU A 16 -0.40 10.02 10.56
C LEU A 16 -1.67 9.26 10.14
N SER A 17 -2.69 9.94 9.66
CA SER A 17 -3.85 9.28 9.05
C SER A 17 -3.84 9.44 7.52
N PRO A 18 -4.56 8.61 6.76
CA PRO A 18 -4.71 8.79 5.32
C PRO A 18 -5.22 10.16 4.93
N GLU A 19 -6.08 10.77 5.74
CA GLU A 19 -6.73 12.05 5.51
C GLU A 19 -5.78 13.25 5.74
N THR A 20 -4.78 13.08 6.60
CA THR A 20 -3.84 14.15 6.99
C THR A 20 -2.47 14.03 6.33
N THR A 21 -2.27 12.99 5.53
CA THR A 21 -1.00 12.70 4.85
C THR A 21 -1.16 12.61 3.35
N SER A 22 -0.12 12.95 2.59
CA SER A 22 -0.13 12.95 1.13
C SER A 22 1.21 12.51 0.53
N GLY A 23 1.24 12.29 -0.78
CA GLY A 23 2.44 11.95 -1.53
C GLY A 23 3.16 10.72 -0.97
N LYS A 24 4.39 10.89 -0.49
CA LYS A 24 5.21 9.83 0.09
C LYS A 24 5.19 9.77 1.62
N GLN A 25 4.24 10.42 2.26
CA GLN A 25 4.07 10.34 3.70
C GLN A 25 3.38 9.02 4.06
N GLY A 26 3.85 8.36 5.12
CA GLY A 26 3.24 7.17 5.68
C GLY A 26 2.01 7.48 6.54
N PHE A 27 1.31 6.43 6.96
CA PHE A 27 0.14 6.56 7.84
C PHE A 27 -0.12 5.29 8.65
N ILE A 28 -0.89 5.46 9.73
CA ILE A 28 -1.50 4.41 10.52
C ILE A 28 -3.02 4.55 10.37
N HIS A 29 -3.70 3.50 9.95
CA HIS A 29 -5.14 3.52 9.73
C HIS A 29 -5.83 2.30 10.36
N PRO A 30 -6.77 2.48 11.31
CA PRO A 30 -7.59 1.38 11.80
C PRO A 30 -8.60 0.98 10.72
N THR A 31 -8.67 -0.31 10.42
CA THR A 31 -9.56 -0.84 9.37
C THR A 31 -10.76 -1.57 9.93
N THR A 32 -10.59 -2.27 11.05
CA THR A 32 -11.70 -2.98 11.71
C THR A 32 -11.56 -2.94 13.22
N VAL A 33 -12.69 -2.93 13.89
CA VAL A 33 -12.80 -3.13 15.33
C VAL A 33 -13.86 -4.19 15.58
N GLU A 34 -13.46 -5.28 16.20
CA GLU A 34 -14.36 -6.38 16.56
C GLU A 34 -14.22 -6.67 18.06
N GLY A 35 -15.29 -7.02 18.71
CA GLY A 35 -15.14 -7.42 20.10
C GLY A 35 -16.43 -7.58 20.89
N SER A 36 -16.22 -8.04 22.12
CA SER A 36 -17.22 -8.22 23.18
C SER A 36 -16.83 -7.40 24.43
N SER A 37 -17.52 -7.64 25.53
CA SER A 37 -17.18 -7.04 26.83
C SER A 37 -15.76 -7.43 27.31
N GLU A 38 -15.32 -8.63 27.00
CA GLU A 38 -14.07 -9.22 27.54
C GLU A 38 -12.87 -9.09 26.58
N LYS A 39 -13.12 -9.12 25.28
CA LYS A 39 -12.08 -9.12 24.25
C LYS A 39 -12.41 -8.18 23.10
N ALA A 40 -11.43 -7.43 22.65
CA ALA A 40 -11.51 -6.64 21.42
C ALA A 40 -10.27 -6.87 20.55
N VAL A 41 -10.47 -6.81 19.24
CA VAL A 41 -9.41 -6.87 18.24
C VAL A 41 -9.54 -5.63 17.36
N ILE A 42 -8.45 -4.90 17.22
CA ILE A 42 -8.35 -3.77 16.30
C ILE A 42 -7.36 -4.19 15.22
N ARG A 43 -7.75 -4.06 13.94
CA ARG A 43 -6.83 -4.26 12.82
C ARG A 43 -6.42 -2.91 12.27
N PHE A 44 -5.13 -2.79 12.00
CA PHE A 44 -4.52 -1.59 11.44
C PHE A 44 -3.83 -1.91 10.13
N ILE A 45 -3.78 -0.91 9.26
CA ILE A 45 -2.82 -0.83 8.17
C ILE A 45 -1.78 0.22 8.53
N ILE A 46 -0.50 -0.14 8.43
CA ILE A 46 0.63 0.78 8.50
C ILE A 46 1.25 0.83 7.12
N ARG A 47 1.45 2.03 6.58
CA ARG A 47 2.06 2.26 5.27
C ARG A 47 3.15 3.30 5.37
N ASP A 48 4.29 3.03 4.72
CA ASP A 48 5.33 4.01 4.42
C ASP A 48 6.16 3.51 3.23
N PHE A 49 7.00 4.38 2.69
CA PHE A 49 7.88 4.09 1.56
C PHE A 49 9.23 3.53 2.00
N THR A 50 9.58 3.62 3.28
CA THR A 50 10.83 3.09 3.85
C THR A 50 10.56 2.15 5.01
N ASP A 51 11.42 1.12 5.14
CA ASP A 51 11.29 0.13 6.22
C ASP A 51 11.53 0.77 7.60
N GLU A 52 12.42 1.77 7.70
CA GLU A 52 12.70 2.50 8.94
C GLU A 52 11.44 3.18 9.46
N LYS A 53 10.76 3.94 8.61
CA LYS A 53 9.50 4.62 8.99
C LYS A 53 8.36 3.66 9.29
N LEU A 54 8.30 2.50 8.63
CA LEU A 54 7.34 1.46 9.01
C LEU A 54 7.58 1.00 10.45
N ASN A 55 8.84 0.82 10.85
CA ASN A 55 9.21 0.48 12.23
C ASN A 55 8.87 1.61 13.21
N ASP A 56 9.13 2.86 12.84
CA ASP A 56 8.78 4.03 13.67
C ASP A 56 7.27 4.10 13.91
N HIS A 57 6.46 3.93 12.87
CA HIS A 57 5.00 3.91 13.00
C HIS A 57 4.49 2.74 13.86
N ALA A 58 5.12 1.58 13.74
CA ALA A 58 4.80 0.43 14.58
C ALA A 58 5.17 0.68 16.04
N ALA A 59 6.31 1.31 16.30
CA ALA A 59 6.74 1.71 17.65
C ALA A 59 5.79 2.76 18.24
N GLU A 60 5.32 3.71 17.44
CA GLU A 60 4.35 4.71 17.88
C GLU A 60 3.01 4.08 18.27
N LEU A 61 2.48 3.18 17.44
CA LEU A 61 1.26 2.44 17.77
C LEU A 61 1.42 1.64 19.06
N ARG A 62 2.58 1.02 19.29
CA ARG A 62 2.90 0.32 20.54
C ARG A 62 2.91 1.28 21.72
N ALA A 63 3.53 2.45 21.58
CA ALA A 63 3.59 3.45 22.65
C ALA A 63 2.20 3.97 23.03
N VAL A 64 1.30 4.17 22.07
CA VAL A 64 -0.11 4.51 22.34
C VAL A 64 -0.78 3.39 23.13
N MET A 65 -0.67 2.15 22.68
CA MET A 65 -1.23 0.98 23.37
C MET A 65 -0.73 0.88 24.81
N ASP A 66 0.58 0.96 25.01
CA ASP A 66 1.21 0.82 26.33
C ASP A 66 0.80 1.97 27.28
N THR A 67 0.68 3.18 26.74
CA THR A 67 0.23 4.35 27.51
C THR A 67 -1.22 4.19 27.99
N ILE A 68 -2.10 3.71 27.13
CA ILE A 68 -3.49 3.47 27.49
C ILE A 68 -3.63 2.34 28.50
N LEU A 69 -2.88 1.25 28.32
CA LEU A 69 -2.93 0.10 29.24
C LEU A 69 -2.53 0.44 30.68
N LYS A 70 -1.70 1.46 30.91
CA LYS A 70 -1.38 1.94 32.27
C LYS A 70 -2.63 2.37 33.04
N ARG A 71 -3.70 2.77 32.38
CA ARG A 71 -4.99 3.13 32.98
C ARG A 71 -5.86 1.90 33.33
N TYR A 72 -5.46 0.72 32.84
CA TYR A 72 -6.23 -0.52 32.95
C TYR A 72 -5.35 -1.68 33.41
N PRO A 73 -4.90 -1.67 34.71
CA PRO A 73 -3.86 -2.59 35.22
C PRO A 73 -4.25 -4.07 35.16
N ASN A 74 -5.55 -4.37 35.11
CA ASN A 74 -6.07 -5.74 35.02
C ASN A 74 -6.30 -6.22 33.58
N SER A 75 -5.92 -5.43 32.58
CA SER A 75 -6.10 -5.74 31.16
C SER A 75 -4.77 -5.99 30.50
N LYS A 76 -4.78 -6.81 29.46
CA LYS A 76 -3.61 -7.13 28.63
C LYS A 76 -3.92 -6.86 27.17
N ALA A 77 -2.93 -6.43 26.40
CA ALA A 77 -2.99 -6.36 24.96
C ALA A 77 -1.70 -6.90 24.34
N THR A 78 -1.82 -7.42 23.14
CA THR A 78 -0.70 -7.85 22.29
C THR A 78 -0.78 -7.11 20.97
N LEU A 79 0.34 -6.62 20.48
CA LEU A 79 0.47 -6.05 19.14
C LEU A 79 1.24 -7.05 18.27
N GLU A 80 0.54 -7.65 17.33
CA GLU A 80 1.13 -8.49 16.29
C GLU A 80 1.31 -7.68 15.02
N ILE A 81 2.53 -7.68 14.47
CA ILE A 81 2.86 -6.97 13.23
C ILE A 81 3.13 -8.02 12.16
N LYS A 82 2.36 -7.97 11.08
CA LYS A 82 2.52 -8.83 9.90
C LYS A 82 2.92 -7.98 8.71
N GLU A 83 4.05 -8.30 8.12
CA GLU A 83 4.45 -7.69 6.87
C GLU A 83 3.52 -8.14 5.74
N GLN A 84 2.97 -7.19 4.99
CA GLN A 84 2.11 -7.46 3.84
C GLN A 84 2.81 -7.15 2.52
N TYR A 85 3.38 -5.94 2.41
CA TYR A 85 4.01 -5.44 1.20
C TYR A 85 5.25 -4.61 1.55
N ARG A 86 6.34 -4.86 0.83
CA ARG A 86 7.55 -4.01 0.83
C ARG A 86 7.54 -3.10 -0.38
N ASN A 87 8.36 -2.06 -0.35
CA ASN A 87 8.55 -1.21 -1.51
C ASN A 87 9.31 -1.98 -2.60
N MET A 88 8.62 -2.32 -3.69
CA MET A 88 9.19 -3.08 -4.82
C MET A 88 10.32 -2.34 -5.53
N LYS A 89 10.45 -1.03 -5.32
CA LYS A 89 11.54 -0.23 -5.92
C LYS A 89 12.92 -0.82 -5.66
N LYS A 90 13.16 -1.41 -4.48
CA LYS A 90 14.42 -2.09 -4.12
C LYS A 90 14.80 -3.22 -5.09
N ILE A 91 13.79 -3.88 -5.68
CA ILE A 91 13.98 -4.94 -6.67
C ILE A 91 14.03 -4.34 -8.07
N LEU A 92 13.10 -3.46 -8.41
CA LEU A 92 13.01 -2.85 -9.74
C LEU A 92 14.25 -2.04 -10.10
N ASP A 93 14.91 -1.37 -9.14
CA ASP A 93 16.16 -0.64 -9.37
C ASP A 93 17.32 -1.56 -9.85
N LYS A 94 17.24 -2.86 -9.56
CA LYS A 94 18.20 -3.86 -10.04
C LYS A 94 17.84 -4.41 -11.43
N HIS A 95 16.64 -4.13 -11.90
CA HIS A 95 16.09 -4.59 -13.17
C HIS A 95 15.42 -3.44 -13.92
N PRO A 96 16.15 -2.35 -14.24
CA PRO A 96 15.57 -1.14 -14.81
C PRO A 96 14.85 -1.38 -16.13
N GLN A 97 15.33 -2.35 -16.94
CA GLN A 97 14.73 -2.71 -18.23
C GLN A 97 13.25 -3.07 -18.11
N VAL A 98 12.80 -3.65 -17.00
CA VAL A 98 11.39 -4.04 -16.83
C VAL A 98 10.49 -2.79 -16.81
N VAL A 99 10.98 -1.71 -16.18
CA VAL A 99 10.27 -0.44 -16.12
C VAL A 99 10.39 0.32 -17.44
N ASP A 100 11.58 0.33 -18.04
CA ASP A 100 11.86 1.07 -19.27
C ASP A 100 11.05 0.50 -20.43
N TYR A 101 10.94 -0.82 -20.56
CA TYR A 101 10.10 -1.47 -21.56
C TYR A 101 8.62 -1.17 -21.38
N ALA A 102 8.14 -1.11 -20.12
CA ALA A 102 6.76 -0.73 -19.83
C ALA A 102 6.47 0.73 -20.23
N LEU A 103 7.40 1.65 -19.98
CA LEU A 103 7.27 3.05 -20.40
C LEU A 103 7.24 3.16 -21.93
N GLU A 104 8.15 2.48 -22.62
CA GLU A 104 8.18 2.45 -24.08
C GLU A 104 6.91 1.84 -24.68
N ALA A 105 6.38 0.77 -24.08
CA ALA A 105 5.13 0.16 -24.54
C ALA A 105 3.93 1.14 -24.44
N ILE A 106 3.88 1.96 -23.38
CA ILE A 106 2.88 3.01 -23.24
C ILE A 106 3.01 4.06 -24.35
N GLU A 107 4.23 4.44 -24.70
CA GLU A 107 4.50 5.41 -25.78
C GLU A 107 4.17 4.82 -27.15
N ARG A 108 4.53 3.57 -27.43
CA ARG A 108 4.16 2.87 -28.68
C ARG A 108 2.64 2.75 -28.83
N ALA A 109 1.90 2.58 -27.72
CA ALA A 109 0.43 2.60 -27.72
C ALA A 109 -0.17 4.01 -27.90
N GLY A 110 0.66 5.04 -28.18
CA GLY A 110 0.24 6.41 -28.48
C GLY A 110 -0.13 7.24 -27.26
N MET A 111 0.38 6.90 -26.10
CA MET A 111 0.14 7.63 -24.86
C MET A 111 1.43 8.22 -24.30
N LYS A 112 1.32 9.28 -23.49
CA LYS A 112 2.46 9.85 -22.77
C LYS A 112 2.75 9.02 -21.53
N ALA A 113 3.92 8.38 -21.48
CA ALA A 113 4.36 7.62 -20.32
C ALA A 113 4.71 8.55 -19.14
N THR A 114 4.32 8.16 -17.93
CA THR A 114 4.66 8.84 -16.68
C THR A 114 5.02 7.81 -15.61
N ARG A 115 5.90 8.21 -14.67
CA ARG A 115 6.29 7.40 -13.51
C ARG A 115 5.74 8.03 -12.25
N ASN A 116 4.89 7.30 -11.53
CA ASN A 116 4.30 7.76 -10.30
C ASN A 116 4.50 6.74 -9.18
N SER A 117 4.38 7.20 -7.94
CA SER A 117 4.35 6.33 -6.77
C SER A 117 2.91 6.12 -6.32
N ILE A 118 2.61 4.92 -5.85
CA ILE A 118 1.33 4.61 -5.19
C ILE A 118 1.58 4.35 -3.70
N ARG A 119 0.61 4.69 -2.87
CA ARG A 119 0.69 4.52 -1.39
C ARG A 119 0.20 3.14 -0.94
N GLY A 120 -0.45 2.42 -1.80
CA GLY A 120 -0.96 1.08 -1.54
C GLY A 120 0.06 -0.02 -1.84
N GLY A 121 -0.19 -1.21 -1.32
CA GLY A 121 0.50 -2.42 -1.73
C GLY A 121 -0.19 -3.07 -2.93
N THR A 122 0.58 -3.80 -3.74
CA THR A 122 0.09 -4.54 -4.89
C THR A 122 0.72 -5.93 -4.93
N ASP A 123 0.11 -6.85 -5.65
CA ASP A 123 0.68 -8.19 -5.84
C ASP A 123 2.02 -8.15 -6.58
N GLY A 124 2.25 -7.13 -7.43
CA GLY A 124 3.53 -6.89 -8.06
C GLY A 124 4.68 -6.70 -7.06
N SER A 125 4.40 -6.09 -5.89
CA SER A 125 5.36 -6.02 -4.80
C SER A 125 5.73 -7.43 -4.30
N ARG A 126 4.74 -8.28 -4.03
CA ARG A 126 4.98 -9.67 -3.56
C ARG A 126 5.76 -10.47 -4.59
N LEU A 127 5.33 -10.44 -5.85
CA LEU A 127 5.99 -11.11 -6.97
C LEU A 127 7.45 -10.66 -7.13
N SER A 128 7.71 -9.36 -6.97
CA SER A 128 9.07 -8.82 -7.06
C SER A 128 9.99 -9.43 -6.01
N PHE A 129 9.54 -9.56 -4.75
CA PHE A 129 10.32 -10.20 -3.68
C PHE A 129 10.38 -11.73 -3.78
N MET A 130 9.53 -12.36 -4.60
CA MET A 130 9.60 -13.78 -4.94
C MET A 130 10.54 -14.07 -6.12
N GLY A 131 11.20 -13.06 -6.68
CA GLY A 131 12.14 -13.20 -7.77
C GLY A 131 11.62 -12.82 -9.15
N LEU A 132 10.39 -12.31 -9.26
CA LEU A 132 9.79 -11.81 -10.49
C LEU A 132 9.64 -10.28 -10.41
N PRO A 133 10.59 -9.47 -10.91
CA PRO A 133 10.46 -8.03 -10.94
C PRO A 133 9.20 -7.60 -11.68
N CYS A 134 8.21 -7.06 -10.94
CA CYS A 134 6.86 -6.86 -11.45
C CYS A 134 6.36 -5.44 -11.12
N PRO A 135 6.65 -4.43 -11.98
CA PRO A 135 6.08 -3.10 -11.83
C PRO A 135 4.59 -3.11 -12.19
N ASN A 136 3.87 -2.09 -11.72
CA ASN A 136 2.48 -1.89 -12.11
C ASN A 136 2.41 -0.96 -13.32
N ILE A 137 1.51 -1.26 -14.24
CA ILE A 137 1.08 -0.36 -15.30
C ILE A 137 -0.27 0.26 -14.94
N PHE A 138 -0.71 1.25 -15.71
CA PHE A 138 -2.03 1.85 -15.53
C PHE A 138 -3.16 0.86 -15.85
N THR A 139 -4.34 1.14 -15.29
CA THR A 139 -5.58 0.40 -15.60
C THR A 139 -6.69 1.33 -16.08
N GLY A 140 -6.56 2.64 -15.90
CA GLY A 140 -7.62 3.61 -16.17
C GLY A 140 -8.80 3.51 -15.20
N GLY A 141 -8.63 2.83 -14.05
CA GLY A 141 -9.67 2.71 -13.05
C GLY A 141 -9.84 3.98 -12.22
N HIS A 142 -11.05 4.21 -11.73
CA HIS A 142 -11.43 5.34 -10.91
C HIS A 142 -12.18 4.88 -9.68
N ALA A 143 -12.13 5.68 -8.60
CA ALA A 143 -12.82 5.42 -7.32
C ALA A 143 -12.52 4.03 -6.74
N PHE A 144 -11.26 3.59 -6.81
CA PHE A 144 -10.80 2.29 -6.34
C PHE A 144 -11.30 1.98 -4.94
N HIS A 145 -11.76 0.74 -4.73
CA HIS A 145 -12.29 0.20 -3.48
C HIS A 145 -13.61 0.85 -3.02
N GLY A 146 -14.18 1.75 -3.81
CA GLY A 146 -15.47 2.39 -3.52
C GLY A 146 -16.64 1.73 -4.23
N PRO A 147 -17.88 1.99 -3.78
CA PRO A 147 -19.07 1.47 -4.44
C PRO A 147 -19.32 2.08 -5.84
N GLN A 148 -18.59 3.15 -6.18
CA GLN A 148 -18.64 3.80 -7.50
C GLN A 148 -17.38 3.51 -8.32
N GLU A 149 -16.67 2.41 -8.04
CA GLU A 149 -15.50 2.02 -8.82
C GLU A 149 -15.90 1.72 -10.28
N TRP A 150 -15.16 2.29 -11.21
CA TRP A 150 -15.42 2.13 -12.64
C TRP A 150 -14.16 2.25 -13.49
N VAL A 151 -14.21 1.75 -14.71
CA VAL A 151 -13.19 1.92 -15.75
C VAL A 151 -13.88 2.16 -17.09
N SER A 152 -13.30 2.99 -17.95
CA SER A 152 -13.85 3.18 -19.29
C SER A 152 -13.43 2.05 -20.24
N ARG A 153 -14.27 1.78 -21.27
CA ARG A 153 -13.90 0.85 -22.32
C ARG A 153 -12.63 1.30 -23.05
N GLN A 154 -12.49 2.59 -23.29
CA GLN A 154 -11.34 3.18 -23.96
C GLN A 154 -10.05 2.96 -23.18
N ASP A 155 -10.07 3.09 -21.86
CA ASP A 155 -8.91 2.82 -21.01
C ASP A 155 -8.53 1.33 -21.00
N MET A 156 -9.53 0.43 -20.98
CA MET A 156 -9.28 -1.00 -21.14
C MET A 156 -8.64 -1.34 -22.47
N GLU A 157 -9.14 -0.77 -23.59
CA GLU A 157 -8.57 -0.94 -24.92
C GLU A 157 -7.12 -0.46 -24.99
N LYS A 158 -6.82 0.69 -24.36
CA LYS A 158 -5.44 1.22 -24.26
C LYS A 158 -4.52 0.33 -23.41
N THR A 159 -5.05 -0.24 -22.34
CA THR A 159 -4.29 -1.20 -21.52
C THR A 159 -3.92 -2.44 -22.36
N VAL A 160 -4.86 -2.98 -23.12
CA VAL A 160 -4.61 -4.14 -24.01
C VAL A 160 -3.56 -3.79 -25.06
N GLN A 161 -3.67 -2.64 -25.74
CA GLN A 161 -2.67 -2.18 -26.70
C GLN A 161 -1.28 -2.10 -26.07
N THR A 162 -1.17 -1.51 -24.89
CA THR A 162 0.11 -1.41 -24.15
C THR A 162 0.69 -2.79 -23.85
N LEU A 163 -0.13 -3.76 -23.45
CA LEU A 163 0.34 -5.12 -23.15
C LEU A 163 0.86 -5.82 -24.41
N VAL A 164 0.21 -5.63 -25.55
CA VAL A 164 0.66 -6.19 -26.85
C VAL A 164 2.02 -5.59 -27.23
N GLU A 165 2.17 -4.26 -27.14
CA GLU A 165 3.46 -3.59 -27.41
C GLU A 165 4.54 -4.07 -26.43
N LEU A 166 4.20 -4.26 -25.16
CA LEU A 166 5.16 -4.73 -24.15
C LEU A 166 5.69 -6.13 -24.48
N VAL A 167 4.83 -7.04 -24.89
CA VAL A 167 5.24 -8.41 -25.29
C VAL A 167 6.14 -8.36 -26.53
N GLN A 168 5.83 -7.51 -27.49
CA GLN A 168 6.67 -7.33 -28.70
C GLN A 168 8.05 -6.77 -28.33
N ILE A 169 8.12 -5.76 -27.45
CA ILE A 169 9.40 -5.21 -26.99
C ILE A 169 10.27 -6.28 -26.30
N TRP A 170 9.66 -7.13 -25.49
CA TRP A 170 10.38 -8.23 -24.86
C TRP A 170 10.91 -9.24 -25.90
N GLU A 171 10.14 -9.57 -26.91
CA GLU A 171 10.56 -10.45 -28.00
C GLU A 171 11.68 -9.83 -28.84
N GLU A 172 11.57 -8.56 -29.20
CA GLU A 172 12.58 -7.81 -29.97
C GLU A 172 13.96 -7.73 -29.26
N ARG A 173 13.98 -7.91 -27.90
CA ARG A 173 15.17 -7.70 -27.06
C ARG A 173 15.61 -8.94 -26.25
N ALA A 174 15.02 -10.09 -26.55
CA ALA A 174 15.37 -11.39 -25.93
C ALA A 174 16.68 -12.01 -26.58
#